data_6ddf62ae63a8b03bacf6825224adefab
#
_entry.id   6ddf62ae63a8b03bacf6825224adefab
#
_cell.length_a   1.000
_cell.length_b   1.000
_cell.length_c   1.000
_cell.angle_alpha   90.00
_cell.angle_beta   90.00
_cell.angle_gamma   90.00
#
_symmetry.space_group_name_H-M   'P 1'
#
loop_
_entity.id
_entity.type
_entity.pdbx_description
1 polymer ?
#
loop_
_entity_poly.entity_id
_entity_poly.type
_entity_poly.pdbx_seq_one_letter_code
_entity_poly.pdbx_strand_id
1 'polypeptide(L)'
;MTDSNNFDAVIVGAGHNGLVSSAYLAKSGMHVLLLEASTKVGGAAATSEFDDGFSVSECAHLLYSLHPRIVKDLQLNQHGLTYAAANLSTTALSLEGRHI
;
A
#
# COMPACT_ATOMS: atom_id res chain seq x y z
N MET A 1 -17.05 7.36 29.27
CA MET A 1 -17.44 6.60 28.08
C MET A 1 -17.06 7.46 26.88
N THR A 2 -16.03 7.10 26.17
CA THR A 2 -15.78 7.71 24.86
C THR A 2 -16.89 7.25 23.93
N ASP A 3 -17.66 8.19 23.43
CA ASP A 3 -18.70 7.94 22.43
C ASP A 3 -18.01 7.29 21.23
N SER A 4 -18.24 5.99 21.01
CA SER A 4 -17.53 5.17 20.02
C SER A 4 -17.82 5.60 18.56
N ASN A 5 -18.63 6.63 18.37
CA ASN A 5 -19.07 7.15 17.08
C ASN A 5 -18.50 8.53 16.72
N ASN A 6 -17.64 9.12 17.54
CA ASN A 6 -17.03 10.41 17.24
C ASN A 6 -15.63 10.21 16.67
N PHE A 7 -15.43 10.59 15.42
CA PHE A 7 -14.14 10.59 14.74
C PHE A 7 -13.67 12.01 14.47
N ASP A 8 -12.39 12.26 14.68
CA ASP A 8 -11.75 13.56 14.37
C ASP A 8 -11.52 13.71 12.85
N ALA A 9 -11.37 12.59 12.16
CA ALA A 9 -11.17 12.56 10.71
C ALA A 9 -11.81 11.31 10.10
N VAL A 10 -12.36 11.47 8.89
CA VAL A 10 -12.84 10.37 8.06
C VAL A 10 -12.06 10.38 6.75
N ILE A 11 -11.40 9.28 6.45
CA ILE A 11 -10.66 9.05 5.20
C ILE A 11 -11.48 8.09 4.33
N VAL A 12 -11.71 8.45 3.09
CA VAL A 12 -12.43 7.62 2.12
C VAL A 12 -11.45 7.05 1.11
N GLY A 13 -11.39 5.73 1.04
CA GLY A 13 -10.47 4.96 0.21
C GLY A 13 -9.23 4.51 0.97
N ALA A 14 -9.04 3.18 1.07
CA ALA A 14 -7.91 2.53 1.73
C ALA A 14 -6.86 2.05 0.71
N GLY A 15 -6.61 2.84 -0.33
CA GLY A 15 -5.40 2.74 -1.13
C GLY A 15 -4.17 3.23 -0.34
N HIS A 16 -2.98 3.13 -0.90
CA HIS A 16 -1.73 3.49 -0.21
C HIS A 16 -1.75 4.91 0.37
N ASN A 17 -2.32 5.90 -0.31
CA ASN A 17 -2.41 7.28 0.19
C ASN A 17 -3.35 7.40 1.39
N GLY A 18 -4.53 6.77 1.32
CA GLY A 18 -5.48 6.76 2.43
C GLY A 18 -4.92 6.06 3.67
N LEU A 19 -4.25 4.92 3.47
CA LEU A 19 -3.59 4.17 4.55
C LEU A 19 -2.49 5.00 5.22
N VAL A 20 -1.61 5.64 4.45
CA VAL A 20 -0.53 6.49 4.99
C VAL A 20 -1.11 7.70 5.72
N SER A 21 -2.08 8.39 5.13
CA SER A 21 -2.71 9.56 5.75
C SER A 21 -3.39 9.20 7.07
N SER A 22 -4.15 8.10 7.08
CA SER A 22 -4.82 7.61 8.29
C SER A 22 -3.81 7.26 9.39
N ALA A 23 -2.71 6.60 9.02
CA ALA A 23 -1.67 6.23 9.97
C ALA A 23 -0.99 7.45 10.60
N TYR A 24 -0.68 8.49 9.82
CA TYR A 24 -0.11 9.73 10.35
C TYR A 24 -1.08 10.48 11.26
N LEU A 25 -2.35 10.59 10.89
CA LEU A 25 -3.37 11.23 11.71
C LEU A 25 -3.58 10.46 13.03
N ALA A 26 -3.71 9.14 12.96
CA ALA A 26 -3.81 8.30 14.15
C ALA A 26 -2.58 8.43 15.06
N LYS A 27 -1.38 8.47 14.46
CA LYS A 27 -0.13 8.67 15.20
C LYS A 27 -0.05 10.03 15.86
N SER A 28 -0.73 11.04 15.32
CA SER A 28 -0.84 12.36 15.97
C SER A 28 -1.87 12.42 17.10
N GLY A 29 -2.53 11.30 17.40
CA GLY A 29 -3.53 11.19 18.48
C GLY A 29 -4.96 11.40 18.02
N MET A 30 -5.24 11.54 16.73
CA MET A 30 -6.60 11.67 16.19
C MET A 30 -7.32 10.34 16.15
N HIS A 31 -8.62 10.36 16.42
CA HIS A 31 -9.51 9.21 16.22
C HIS A 31 -9.97 9.20 14.75
N VAL A 32 -9.44 8.27 13.97
CA VAL A 32 -9.59 8.25 12.51
C VAL A 32 -10.48 7.09 12.08
N LEU A 33 -11.46 7.38 11.22
CA LEU A 33 -12.23 6.37 10.49
C LEU A 33 -11.72 6.27 9.05
N LEU A 34 -11.29 5.09 8.65
CA LEU A 34 -10.92 4.78 7.27
C LEU A 34 -11.99 3.90 6.63
N LEU A 35 -12.59 4.37 5.54
CA LEU A 35 -13.64 3.67 4.79
C LEU A 35 -13.09 3.16 3.47
N GLU A 36 -13.39 1.89 3.15
CA GLU A 36 -13.05 1.25 1.88
C GLU A 36 -14.28 0.58 1.28
N ALA A 37 -14.49 0.78 -0.02
CA ALA A 37 -15.62 0.18 -0.73
C ALA A 37 -15.39 -1.29 -1.10
N SER A 38 -14.13 -1.68 -1.25
CA SER A 38 -13.73 -3.06 -1.57
C SER A 38 -13.67 -3.93 -0.32
N THR A 39 -13.64 -5.24 -0.50
CA THR A 39 -13.46 -6.21 0.60
C THR A 39 -12.04 -6.28 1.14
N LYS A 40 -11.08 -5.63 0.45
CA LYS A 40 -9.67 -5.58 0.85
C LYS A 40 -9.09 -4.19 0.64
N VAL A 41 -8.12 -3.85 1.47
CA VAL A 41 -7.36 -2.60 1.38
C VAL A 41 -6.19 -2.73 0.39
N GLY A 42 -5.61 -1.60 0.00
CA GLY A 42 -4.42 -1.56 -0.84
C GLY A 42 -4.59 -0.76 -2.12
N GLY A 43 -5.81 -0.70 -2.69
CA GLY A 43 -6.06 -0.01 -3.95
C GLY A 43 -5.17 -0.56 -5.06
N ALA A 44 -4.46 0.30 -5.79
CA ALA A 44 -3.55 -0.12 -6.86
C ALA A 44 -2.34 -0.95 -6.37
N ALA A 45 -2.06 -0.99 -5.07
CA ALA A 45 -1.02 -1.82 -4.48
C ALA A 45 -1.57 -3.14 -3.89
N ALA A 46 -2.85 -3.44 -4.12
CA ALA A 46 -3.45 -4.68 -3.67
C ALA A 46 -2.86 -5.90 -4.39
N THR A 47 -2.83 -7.01 -3.68
CA THR A 47 -2.41 -8.31 -4.21
C THR A 47 -3.61 -9.23 -4.30
N SER A 48 -3.75 -9.93 -5.40
CA SER A 48 -4.78 -10.95 -5.61
C SER A 48 -4.16 -12.32 -5.83
N GLU A 49 -4.81 -13.31 -5.29
CA GLU A 49 -4.54 -14.70 -5.63
C GLU A 49 -5.34 -15.06 -6.89
N PHE A 50 -4.67 -15.57 -7.90
CA PHE A 50 -5.27 -15.94 -9.18
C PHE A 50 -5.32 -17.46 -9.39
N ASP A 51 -4.56 -18.23 -8.60
CA ASP A 51 -4.58 -19.67 -8.53
C ASP A 51 -4.10 -20.09 -7.14
N ASP A 52 -4.38 -21.31 -6.72
CA ASP A 52 -4.09 -21.82 -5.38
C ASP A 52 -2.59 -21.68 -5.04
N GLY A 53 -2.29 -20.80 -4.08
CA GLY A 53 -0.93 -20.47 -3.65
C GLY A 53 -0.17 -19.50 -4.57
N PHE A 54 -0.79 -18.96 -5.62
CA PHE A 54 -0.17 -18.01 -6.54
C PHE A 54 -0.81 -16.63 -6.46
N SER A 55 -0.02 -15.65 -6.10
CA SER A 55 -0.46 -14.27 -5.93
C SER A 55 0.26 -13.33 -6.88
N VAL A 56 -0.45 -12.28 -7.31
CA VAL A 56 0.09 -11.23 -8.18
C VAL A 56 -0.37 -9.86 -7.69
N SER A 57 0.48 -8.85 -7.86
CA SER A 57 0.05 -7.48 -7.67
C SER A 57 -0.95 -7.08 -8.77
N GLU A 58 -2.08 -6.51 -8.37
CA GLU A 58 -3.15 -6.16 -9.32
C GLU A 58 -2.72 -5.05 -10.29
N CYS A 59 -1.91 -4.10 -9.84
CA CYS A 59 -1.49 -2.97 -10.65
C CYS A 59 -0.04 -2.55 -10.38
N ALA A 60 0.31 -2.23 -9.13
CA ALA A 60 1.64 -1.75 -8.78
C ALA A 60 2.65 -2.90 -8.73
N HIS A 61 3.41 -3.10 -9.80
CA HIS A 61 4.38 -4.18 -9.93
C HIS A 61 5.74 -3.89 -9.30
N LEU A 62 6.06 -2.61 -9.07
CA LEU A 62 7.31 -2.18 -8.45
C LEU A 62 7.06 -1.06 -7.43
N LEU A 63 7.88 -1.01 -6.40
CA LEU A 63 7.81 -0.02 -5.33
C LEU A 63 8.80 1.12 -5.61
N TYR A 64 8.43 2.07 -6.47
CA TYR A 64 9.30 3.20 -6.82
C TYR A 64 9.18 4.40 -5.88
N SER A 65 7.98 4.65 -5.37
CA SER A 65 7.62 5.96 -4.81
C SER A 65 7.41 5.95 -3.31
N LEU A 66 7.75 4.86 -2.62
CA LEU A 66 7.64 4.84 -1.16
C LEU A 66 8.76 5.67 -0.55
N HIS A 67 8.39 6.85 -0.03
CA HIS A 67 9.37 7.77 0.53
C HIS A 67 10.02 7.17 1.80
N PRO A 68 11.35 7.22 1.95
CA PRO A 68 12.06 6.63 3.09
C PRO A 68 11.57 7.14 4.45
N ARG A 69 11.11 8.39 4.51
CA ARG A 69 10.54 8.98 5.72
C ARG A 69 9.29 8.23 6.17
N ILE A 70 8.42 7.81 5.24
CA ILE A 70 7.21 7.03 5.55
C ILE A 70 7.60 5.68 6.16
N VAL A 71 8.59 5.00 5.55
CA VAL A 71 9.11 3.72 6.06
C VAL A 71 9.60 3.86 7.51
N LYS A 72 10.34 4.93 7.78
CA LYS A 72 10.90 5.22 9.10
C LYS A 72 9.81 5.62 10.10
N ASP A 73 8.99 6.63 9.75
CA ASP A 73 8.01 7.21 10.67
C ASP A 73 6.91 6.22 11.05
N LEU A 74 6.48 5.40 10.10
CA LEU A 74 5.48 4.36 10.32
C LEU A 74 6.09 2.99 10.65
N GLN A 75 7.41 2.91 10.79
CA GLN A 75 8.13 1.68 11.18
C GLN A 75 7.76 0.47 10.30
N LEU A 76 7.61 0.66 8.99
CA LEU A 76 7.05 -0.35 8.10
C LEU A 76 7.85 -1.66 8.10
N ASN A 77 9.17 -1.60 8.29
CA ASN A 77 10.02 -2.80 8.39
C ASN A 77 9.65 -3.65 9.62
N GLN A 78 9.24 -3.02 10.73
CA GLN A 78 8.79 -3.74 11.93
C GLN A 78 7.40 -4.37 11.72
N HIS A 79 6.62 -3.81 10.78
CA HIS A 79 5.31 -4.32 10.36
C HIS A 79 5.38 -5.27 9.16
N GLY A 80 6.58 -5.76 8.81
CA GLY A 80 6.75 -6.82 7.82
C GLY A 80 7.09 -6.34 6.41
N LEU A 81 7.35 -5.03 6.18
CA LEU A 81 7.84 -4.59 4.87
C LEU A 81 9.22 -5.19 4.61
N THR A 82 9.31 -6.01 3.58
CA THR A 82 10.56 -6.58 3.06
C THR A 82 10.63 -6.42 1.55
N TYR A 83 11.84 -6.38 1.02
CA TYR A 83 12.07 -6.30 -0.42
C TYR A 83 12.55 -7.66 -0.90
N ALA A 84 11.80 -8.28 -1.80
CA ALA A 84 12.17 -9.57 -2.41
C ALA A 84 13.39 -9.42 -3.32
N ALA A 85 13.49 -8.29 -4.03
CA ALA A 85 14.60 -7.94 -4.88
C ALA A 85 14.75 -6.41 -4.98
N ALA A 86 15.97 -5.95 -5.24
CA ALA A 86 16.27 -4.55 -5.51
C ALA A 86 17.02 -4.43 -6.84
N ASN A 87 17.01 -3.24 -7.43
CA ASN A 87 17.70 -2.96 -8.70
C ASN A 87 17.26 -3.85 -9.87
N LEU A 88 15.94 -4.14 -9.95
CA LEU A 88 15.38 -4.89 -11.06
C LEU A 88 15.40 -4.05 -12.33
N SER A 89 15.84 -4.67 -13.42
CA SER A 89 15.73 -4.10 -14.75
C SER A 89 14.34 -4.34 -15.30
N THR A 90 13.77 -3.33 -15.96
CA THR A 90 12.55 -3.49 -16.76
C THR A 90 12.98 -3.68 -18.22
N THR A 91 12.49 -4.74 -18.84
CA THR A 91 12.77 -5.03 -20.24
C THR A 91 11.47 -4.97 -21.05
N ALA A 92 11.43 -4.10 -22.04
CA ALA A 92 10.36 -4.11 -23.02
C ALA A 92 10.66 -5.18 -24.09
N LEU A 93 9.71 -6.11 -24.27
CA LEU A 93 9.85 -7.17 -25.26
C LEU A 93 9.48 -6.64 -26.65
N SER A 94 10.32 -6.94 -27.64
CA SER A 94 10.06 -6.66 -29.04
C SER A 94 9.89 -7.94 -29.83
N LEU A 95 8.95 -7.96 -30.78
CA LEU A 95 8.77 -9.06 -31.72
C LEU A 95 9.97 -9.27 -32.64
N GLU A 96 10.80 -8.24 -32.83
CA GLU A 96 12.02 -8.29 -33.66
C GLU A 96 13.26 -8.79 -32.90
N GLY A 97 13.09 -9.22 -31.64
CA GLY A 97 14.17 -9.79 -30.83
C GLY A 97 15.14 -8.78 -30.24
N ARG A 98 14.96 -7.50 -30.45
CA ARG A 98 15.71 -6.43 -29.76
C ARG A 98 14.90 -5.98 -28.56
N HIS A 99 15.22 -6.51 -27.39
CA HIS A 99 14.62 -6.10 -26.13
C HIS A 99 15.30 -4.85 -25.59
N ILE A 100 14.54 -3.93 -25.02
CA ILE A 100 15.01 -2.65 -24.47
C ILE A 100 14.81 -2.66 -22.96
#